data_aa743a90545c144bcc4da00ded6bfad6
#
_entry.id   aa743a90545c144bcc4da00ded6bfad6
#
_cell.length_a   1.000
_cell.length_b   1.000
_cell.length_c   1.000
_cell.angle_alpha   90.00
_cell.angle_beta   90.00
_cell.angle_gamma   90.00
#
_symmetry.space_group_name_H-M   'P 1'
#
loop_
_entity.id
_entity.type
_entity.pdbx_description
1 polymer ?
#
loop_
_entity_poly.entity_id
_entity_poly.type
_entity_poly.pdbx_seq_one_letter_code
_entity_poly.pdbx_strand_id
1 'polypeptide(L)'
;YLSELMVREIIGTKILPNGALQLICGSANGILDHVFCGDVVTFTGSASTGKKLKAHSRLIDEAVPFNMEADSLNASILGEDSFPGTTEFDLFIKEVQKEMTVKAGQKCTAVRRIIVPEKLVEDVQNALSERLSKTTIGDPAMEGVRMGSLAGNPQLVEVSERVNELAESQNIIYGDLEHFDVVGADKNKGAFIPPILFFNDEPFKKMD
;
A
#
# COMPACT_ATOMS: atom_id res chain seq x y z
N TYR A 1 -10.84 12.76 -8.53
CA TYR A 1 -12.19 13.29 -8.34
C TYR A 1 -12.47 13.66 -6.88
N LEU A 2 -12.37 12.73 -5.91
CA LEU A 2 -12.70 13.02 -4.49
C LEU A 2 -11.83 14.13 -3.89
N SER A 3 -10.53 14.13 -4.14
CA SER A 3 -9.63 15.18 -3.64
C SER A 3 -9.96 16.54 -4.24
N GLU A 4 -10.31 16.58 -5.53
CA GLU A 4 -10.72 17.81 -6.18
C GLU A 4 -12.04 18.34 -5.62
N LEU A 5 -13.03 17.45 -5.44
CA LEU A 5 -14.30 17.82 -4.83
C LEU A 5 -14.11 18.39 -3.41
N MET A 6 -13.31 17.71 -2.59
CA MET A 6 -13.01 18.16 -1.22
C MET A 6 -12.37 19.56 -1.21
N VAL A 7 -11.36 19.78 -2.04
CA VAL A 7 -10.69 21.11 -2.10
C VAL A 7 -11.63 22.18 -2.61
N ARG A 8 -12.46 21.88 -3.62
CA ARG A 8 -13.48 22.81 -4.12
C ARG A 8 -14.49 23.20 -3.05
N GLU A 9 -14.98 22.24 -2.26
CA GLU A 9 -15.89 22.52 -1.15
C GLU A 9 -15.22 23.40 -0.08
N ILE A 10 -13.95 23.11 0.29
CA ILE A 10 -13.20 23.93 1.24
C ILE A 10 -13.05 25.38 0.74
N ILE A 11 -12.66 25.55 -0.52
CA ILE A 11 -12.52 26.88 -1.13
C ILE A 11 -13.89 27.59 -1.17
N GLY A 12 -14.98 26.86 -1.46
CA GLY A 12 -16.34 27.36 -1.50
C GLY A 12 -16.84 27.92 -0.17
N THR A 13 -16.31 27.47 0.98
CA THR A 13 -16.64 28.02 2.30
C THR A 13 -16.13 29.46 2.53
N LYS A 14 -15.14 29.90 1.76
CA LYS A 14 -14.47 31.20 1.92
C LYS A 14 -13.84 31.46 3.30
N ILE A 15 -13.57 30.40 4.08
CA ILE A 15 -12.87 30.49 5.36
C ILE A 15 -11.39 30.87 5.16
N LEU A 16 -10.80 30.38 4.05
CA LEU A 16 -9.41 30.67 3.71
C LEU A 16 -9.31 31.90 2.79
N PRO A 17 -8.27 32.72 2.93
CA PRO A 17 -7.96 33.77 1.98
C PRO A 17 -7.77 33.23 0.55
N ASN A 18 -8.05 34.04 -0.45
CA ASN A 18 -7.83 33.67 -1.84
C ASN A 18 -6.37 33.27 -2.08
N GLY A 19 -6.15 32.11 -2.71
CA GLY A 19 -4.83 31.59 -3.01
C GLY A 19 -4.15 30.80 -1.88
N ALA A 20 -4.72 30.80 -0.65
CA ALA A 20 -4.14 30.06 0.50
C ALA A 20 -4.20 28.54 0.31
N LEU A 21 -5.14 28.05 -0.48
CA LEU A 21 -5.26 26.63 -0.85
C LEU A 21 -5.41 26.53 -2.36
N GLN A 22 -4.53 25.73 -2.98
CA GLN A 22 -4.56 25.47 -4.41
C GLN A 22 -4.38 23.96 -4.64
N LEU A 23 -4.98 23.42 -5.68
CA LEU A 23 -4.88 22.02 -6.08
C LEU A 23 -4.48 21.94 -7.55
N ILE A 24 -3.46 21.13 -7.83
CA ILE A 24 -3.09 20.72 -9.17
C ILE A 24 -3.50 19.27 -9.34
N CYS A 25 -4.38 18.98 -10.29
CA CYS A 25 -4.78 17.61 -10.66
C CYS A 25 -3.96 17.15 -11.86
N GLY A 26 -3.36 15.97 -11.75
CA GLY A 26 -2.51 15.40 -12.80
C GLY A 26 -1.03 15.55 -12.48
N SER A 27 -0.19 15.61 -13.52
CA SER A 27 1.24 15.74 -13.35
C SER A 27 1.63 17.13 -12.86
N ALA A 28 2.48 17.18 -11.83
CA ALA A 28 3.06 18.42 -11.31
C ALA A 28 4.37 18.81 -12.03
N ASN A 29 4.55 18.37 -13.28
CA ASN A 29 5.75 18.64 -14.06
C ASN A 29 6.10 20.13 -14.08
N GLY A 30 7.36 20.46 -13.76
CA GLY A 30 7.89 21.83 -13.75
C GLY A 30 7.52 22.66 -12.54
N ILE A 31 6.70 22.19 -11.58
CA ILE A 31 6.36 22.99 -10.39
C ILE A 31 7.61 23.31 -9.55
N LEU A 32 8.56 22.39 -9.49
CA LEU A 32 9.81 22.60 -8.74
C LEU A 32 10.73 23.66 -9.37
N ASP A 33 10.55 24.00 -10.65
CA ASP A 33 11.31 25.06 -11.30
C ASP A 33 10.97 26.46 -10.75
N HIS A 34 9.86 26.58 -10.03
CA HIS A 34 9.32 27.83 -9.51
C HIS A 34 9.50 28.02 -8.00
N VAL A 35 10.03 27.02 -7.29
CA VAL A 35 10.27 27.13 -5.84
C VAL A 35 11.49 27.97 -5.51
N PHE A 36 11.50 28.61 -4.34
CA PHE A 36 12.60 29.42 -3.84
C PHE A 36 12.78 29.25 -2.33
N CYS A 37 13.80 29.88 -1.74
CA CYS A 37 14.21 29.68 -0.34
C CYS A 37 13.11 29.95 0.72
N GLY A 38 12.01 30.61 0.36
CA GLY A 38 10.85 30.81 1.24
C GLY A 38 9.82 29.69 1.21
N ASP A 39 9.97 28.72 0.32
CA ASP A 39 9.06 27.61 0.17
C ASP A 39 9.50 26.38 0.96
N VAL A 40 8.56 25.45 1.15
CA VAL A 40 8.82 24.11 1.71
C VAL A 40 8.18 23.08 0.79
N VAL A 41 8.93 22.08 0.38
CA VAL A 41 8.40 20.94 -0.38
C VAL A 41 8.20 19.76 0.55
N THR A 42 6.99 19.22 0.58
CA THR A 42 6.68 17.98 1.29
C THR A 42 6.19 16.94 0.29
N PHE A 43 6.81 15.77 0.30
CA PHE A 43 6.51 14.68 -0.62
C PHE A 43 6.12 13.42 0.16
N THR A 44 5.03 12.80 -0.27
CA THR A 44 4.63 11.46 0.19
C THR A 44 4.44 10.56 -1.03
N GLY A 45 5.14 9.43 -1.08
CA GLY A 45 5.08 8.49 -2.21
C GLY A 45 6.22 7.48 -2.22
N SER A 46 6.61 6.99 -3.40
CA SER A 46 7.71 6.03 -3.51
C SER A 46 9.08 6.65 -3.24
N ALA A 47 9.99 5.91 -2.61
CA ALA A 47 11.36 6.36 -2.34
C ALA A 47 12.09 6.73 -3.64
N SER A 48 11.84 6.01 -4.73
CA SER A 48 12.45 6.30 -6.03
C SER A 48 12.05 7.67 -6.55
N THR A 49 10.78 8.03 -6.47
CA THR A 49 10.27 9.35 -6.85
C THR A 49 10.78 10.43 -5.89
N GLY A 50 10.72 10.17 -4.58
CA GLY A 50 11.22 11.12 -3.58
C GLY A 50 12.71 11.46 -3.76
N LYS A 51 13.54 10.46 -4.06
CA LYS A 51 14.97 10.68 -4.38
C LYS A 51 15.16 11.55 -5.62
N LYS A 52 14.38 11.31 -6.69
CA LYS A 52 14.43 12.14 -7.91
C LYS A 52 14.05 13.58 -7.63
N LEU A 53 12.95 13.80 -6.88
CA LEU A 53 12.51 15.15 -6.52
C LEU A 53 13.53 15.86 -5.63
N LYS A 54 14.05 15.16 -4.60
CA LYS A 54 15.07 15.72 -3.69
C LYS A 54 16.35 16.13 -4.39
N ALA A 55 16.70 15.46 -5.49
CA ALA A 55 17.89 15.78 -6.30
C ALA A 55 17.67 16.89 -7.33
N HIS A 56 16.50 17.53 -7.33
CA HIS A 56 16.20 18.62 -8.25
C HIS A 56 17.12 19.82 -7.97
N SER A 57 17.78 20.35 -9.02
CA SER A 57 18.78 21.42 -8.88
C SER A 57 18.23 22.66 -8.16
N ARG A 58 16.99 23.05 -8.47
CA ARG A 58 16.36 24.22 -7.87
C ARG A 58 16.20 24.10 -6.35
N LEU A 59 15.91 22.90 -5.81
CA LEU A 59 15.84 22.67 -4.37
C LEU A 59 17.21 22.87 -3.70
N ILE A 60 18.27 22.48 -4.39
CA ILE A 60 19.65 22.60 -3.89
C ILE A 60 20.11 24.06 -3.99
N ASP A 61 19.96 24.68 -5.15
CA ASP A 61 20.44 26.03 -5.44
C ASP A 61 19.74 27.08 -4.57
N GLU A 62 18.45 26.91 -4.31
CA GLU A 62 17.67 27.84 -3.50
C GLU A 62 17.56 27.40 -2.02
N ALA A 63 18.24 26.30 -1.62
CA ALA A 63 18.23 25.77 -0.26
C ALA A 63 16.79 25.50 0.26
N VAL A 64 15.90 25.01 -0.62
CA VAL A 64 14.49 24.75 -0.27
C VAL A 64 14.40 23.52 0.67
N PRO A 65 13.80 23.63 1.84
CA PRO A 65 13.55 22.49 2.71
C PRO A 65 12.72 21.43 2.01
N PHE A 66 13.20 20.18 2.03
CA PHE A 66 12.53 19.04 1.42
C PHE A 66 12.22 17.97 2.48
N ASN A 67 10.94 17.76 2.75
CA ASN A 67 10.47 16.73 3.67
C ASN A 67 9.94 15.52 2.88
N MET A 68 10.43 14.32 3.19
CA MET A 68 10.09 13.12 2.44
C MET A 68 9.56 12.06 3.39
N GLU A 69 8.32 11.63 3.16
CA GLU A 69 7.74 10.41 3.69
C GLU A 69 7.58 9.42 2.54
N ALA A 70 8.37 8.36 2.57
CA ALA A 70 8.42 7.42 1.47
C ALA A 70 8.55 5.99 1.95
N ASP A 71 7.80 5.11 1.29
CA ASP A 71 7.73 3.68 1.52
C ASP A 71 7.47 3.29 2.99
N SER A 72 7.18 2.05 3.24
CA SER A 72 7.09 1.51 4.59
C SER A 72 7.30 -0.01 4.57
N LEU A 73 7.97 -0.52 5.61
CA LEU A 73 8.24 -1.94 5.81
C LEU A 73 7.71 -2.38 7.19
N ASN A 74 6.44 -2.06 7.45
CA ASN A 74 5.82 -2.38 8.73
C ASN A 74 5.79 -3.90 8.95
N ALA A 75 6.23 -4.31 10.13
CA ALA A 75 6.24 -5.70 10.56
C ALA A 75 5.16 -5.97 11.61
N SER A 76 4.62 -7.18 11.58
CA SER A 76 3.85 -7.78 12.67
C SER A 76 4.63 -8.97 13.20
N ILE A 77 4.84 -9.01 14.50
CA ILE A 77 5.70 -10.02 15.16
C ILE A 77 4.83 -10.83 16.12
N LEU A 78 4.83 -12.16 15.95
CA LEU A 78 4.12 -13.08 16.84
C LEU A 78 5.07 -13.55 17.96
N GLY A 79 4.62 -13.48 19.22
CA GLY A 79 5.36 -14.02 20.35
C GLY A 79 5.37 -15.55 20.38
N GLU A 80 6.39 -16.13 21.01
CA GLU A 80 6.54 -17.59 21.11
C GLU A 80 5.47 -18.28 21.97
N ASP A 81 4.80 -17.53 22.80
CA ASP A 81 3.73 -17.96 23.71
C ASP A 81 2.33 -17.85 23.08
N SER A 82 2.24 -17.30 21.87
CA SER A 82 0.98 -17.09 21.16
C SER A 82 0.79 -18.18 20.10
N PHE A 83 0.08 -19.23 20.45
CA PHE A 83 -0.17 -20.42 19.62
C PHE A 83 -1.67 -20.57 19.29
N PRO A 84 -2.07 -21.42 18.33
CA PRO A 84 -3.46 -21.66 17.98
C PRO A 84 -4.36 -21.94 19.19
N GLY A 85 -5.47 -21.20 19.28
CA GLY A 85 -6.39 -21.25 20.41
C GLY A 85 -6.15 -20.20 21.50
N THR A 86 -5.07 -19.41 21.40
CA THR A 86 -4.89 -18.23 22.26
C THR A 86 -5.55 -17.00 21.62
N THR A 87 -6.01 -16.06 22.45
CA THR A 87 -6.61 -14.80 21.98
C THR A 87 -5.61 -13.98 21.16
N GLU A 88 -4.35 -13.99 21.54
CA GLU A 88 -3.26 -13.26 20.90
C GLU A 88 -2.99 -13.78 19.49
N PHE A 89 -2.98 -15.12 19.31
CA PHE A 89 -2.85 -15.73 17.98
C PHE A 89 -4.01 -15.31 17.07
N ASP A 90 -5.26 -15.44 17.56
CA ASP A 90 -6.45 -15.09 16.78
C ASP A 90 -6.48 -13.60 16.39
N LEU A 91 -6.07 -12.72 17.30
CA LEU A 91 -5.93 -11.28 17.03
C LEU A 91 -4.83 -11.01 16.01
N PHE A 92 -3.68 -11.65 16.13
CA PHE A 92 -2.57 -11.53 15.19
C PHE A 92 -3.02 -11.88 13.77
N ILE A 93 -3.62 -13.05 13.57
CA ILE A 93 -4.12 -13.51 12.28
C ILE A 93 -5.19 -12.57 11.72
N LYS A 94 -6.11 -12.10 12.55
CA LYS A 94 -7.17 -11.16 12.17
C LYS A 94 -6.60 -9.80 11.72
N GLU A 95 -5.69 -9.22 12.49
CA GLU A 95 -5.15 -7.89 12.16
C GLU A 95 -4.21 -7.95 10.95
N VAL A 96 -3.40 -9.00 10.80
CA VAL A 96 -2.59 -9.21 9.60
C VAL A 96 -3.49 -9.29 8.35
N GLN A 97 -4.51 -10.13 8.35
CA GLN A 97 -5.45 -10.25 7.23
C GLN A 97 -6.12 -8.91 6.91
N LYS A 98 -6.55 -8.17 7.93
CA LYS A 98 -7.15 -6.84 7.78
C LYS A 98 -6.17 -5.84 7.14
N GLU A 99 -4.92 -5.81 7.60
CA GLU A 99 -3.90 -4.93 7.05
C GLU A 99 -3.53 -5.26 5.59
N MET A 100 -3.57 -6.53 5.21
CA MET A 100 -3.37 -6.96 3.82
C MET A 100 -4.52 -6.53 2.90
N THR A 101 -5.77 -6.49 3.39
CA THR A 101 -6.97 -6.40 2.54
C THR A 101 -7.67 -5.04 2.57
N VAL A 102 -7.62 -4.31 3.69
CA VAL A 102 -8.24 -2.98 3.80
C VAL A 102 -7.56 -2.01 2.84
N LYS A 103 -8.37 -1.35 1.99
CA LYS A 103 -7.90 -0.48 0.89
C LYS A 103 -6.93 -1.20 -0.06
N ALA A 104 -7.07 -2.51 -0.21
CA ALA A 104 -6.14 -3.35 -0.99
C ALA A 104 -4.67 -3.19 -0.53
N GLY A 105 -4.43 -3.08 0.78
CA GLY A 105 -3.10 -2.88 1.36
C GLY A 105 -2.46 -1.51 1.10
N GLN A 106 -3.19 -0.57 0.50
CA GLN A 106 -2.69 0.76 0.12
C GLN A 106 -2.72 1.75 1.29
N LYS A 107 -2.04 1.40 2.38
CA LYS A 107 -1.86 2.25 3.57
C LYS A 107 -0.39 2.33 3.93
N CYS A 108 0.06 3.48 4.43
CA CYS A 108 1.40 3.63 4.99
C CYS A 108 1.65 2.69 6.18
N THR A 109 0.60 2.30 6.91
CA THR A 109 0.65 1.41 8.07
C THR A 109 0.42 -0.06 7.74
N ALA A 110 0.14 -0.43 6.47
CA ALA A 110 -0.12 -1.81 6.10
C ALA A 110 1.08 -2.71 6.42
N VAL A 111 0.81 -3.88 7.03
CA VAL A 111 1.83 -4.88 7.32
C VAL A 111 2.40 -5.44 6.03
N ARG A 112 3.73 -5.42 5.91
CA ARG A 112 4.49 -5.96 4.78
C ARG A 112 5.25 -7.21 5.17
N ARG A 113 5.66 -7.32 6.43
CA ARG A 113 6.43 -8.43 6.96
C ARG A 113 5.70 -9.06 8.14
N ILE A 114 5.61 -10.37 8.12
CA ILE A 114 5.00 -11.19 9.17
C ILE A 114 6.12 -12.06 9.75
N ILE A 115 6.55 -11.74 10.97
CA ILE A 115 7.67 -12.42 11.61
C ILE A 115 7.10 -13.35 12.66
N VAL A 116 7.34 -14.64 12.50
CA VAL A 116 6.79 -15.68 13.37
C VAL A 116 7.89 -16.66 13.82
N PRO A 117 7.77 -17.26 15.02
CA PRO A 117 8.64 -18.36 15.43
C PRO A 117 8.53 -19.54 14.45
N GLU A 118 9.67 -20.18 14.14
CA GLU A 118 9.72 -21.30 13.19
C GLU A 118 8.67 -22.39 13.48
N LYS A 119 8.49 -22.73 14.75
CA LYS A 119 7.50 -23.73 15.20
C LYS A 119 6.04 -23.37 14.92
N LEU A 120 5.72 -22.11 14.61
CA LEU A 120 4.35 -21.60 14.35
C LEU A 120 4.12 -21.23 12.88
N VAL A 121 5.12 -21.42 12.02
CA VAL A 121 5.03 -21.02 10.60
C VAL A 121 3.85 -21.70 9.91
N GLU A 122 3.71 -23.03 10.03
CA GLU A 122 2.65 -23.79 9.40
C GLU A 122 1.27 -23.36 9.91
N ASP A 123 1.12 -23.18 11.22
CA ASP A 123 -0.14 -22.74 11.84
C ASP A 123 -0.56 -21.36 11.32
N VAL A 124 0.39 -20.43 11.22
CA VAL A 124 0.13 -19.07 10.72
C VAL A 124 -0.20 -19.09 9.22
N GLN A 125 0.53 -19.86 8.41
CA GLN A 125 0.25 -20.01 6.98
C GLN A 125 -1.17 -20.55 6.74
N ASN A 126 -1.55 -21.60 7.45
CA ASN A 126 -2.87 -22.21 7.34
C ASN A 126 -3.97 -21.23 7.77
N ALA A 127 -3.81 -20.59 8.93
CA ALA A 127 -4.80 -19.66 9.46
C ALA A 127 -4.97 -18.41 8.58
N LEU A 128 -3.88 -17.84 8.06
CA LEU A 128 -3.94 -16.71 7.14
C LEU A 128 -4.56 -17.11 5.80
N SER A 129 -4.15 -18.23 5.21
CA SER A 129 -4.69 -18.73 3.95
C SER A 129 -6.19 -18.96 4.05
N GLU A 130 -6.67 -19.58 5.13
CA GLU A 130 -8.10 -19.76 5.38
C GLU A 130 -8.85 -18.43 5.48
N ARG A 131 -8.30 -17.43 6.16
CA ARG A 131 -8.94 -16.12 6.27
C ARG A 131 -8.91 -15.33 4.95
N LEU A 132 -7.81 -15.37 4.24
CA LEU A 132 -7.66 -14.70 2.95
C LEU A 132 -8.60 -15.29 1.90
N SER A 133 -8.85 -16.61 1.92
CA SER A 133 -9.79 -17.27 1.01
C SER A 133 -11.23 -16.80 1.17
N LYS A 134 -11.58 -16.23 2.32
CA LYS A 134 -12.90 -15.64 2.60
C LYS A 134 -12.98 -14.16 2.21
N THR A 135 -11.91 -13.57 1.68
CA THR A 135 -11.86 -12.16 1.26
C THR A 135 -12.45 -12.01 -0.13
N THR A 136 -13.63 -11.44 -0.21
CA THR A 136 -14.30 -11.15 -1.49
C THR A 136 -13.73 -9.88 -2.11
N ILE A 137 -13.25 -9.99 -3.34
CA ILE A 137 -12.67 -8.90 -4.13
C ILE A 137 -13.73 -8.38 -5.10
N GLY A 138 -13.84 -7.06 -5.29
CA GLY A 138 -14.80 -6.53 -6.26
C GLY A 138 -15.16 -5.07 -6.06
N ASP A 139 -16.34 -4.71 -6.57
CA ASP A 139 -16.90 -3.38 -6.39
C ASP A 139 -17.29 -3.16 -4.91
N PRO A 140 -16.69 -2.17 -4.22
CA PRO A 140 -17.00 -1.89 -2.81
C PRO A 140 -18.46 -1.49 -2.55
N ALA A 141 -19.22 -1.13 -3.59
CA ALA A 141 -20.66 -0.85 -3.47
C ALA A 141 -21.50 -2.14 -3.33
N MET A 142 -20.94 -3.29 -3.67
CA MET A 142 -21.63 -4.57 -3.55
C MET A 142 -21.55 -5.11 -2.13
N GLU A 143 -22.68 -5.62 -1.62
CA GLU A 143 -22.73 -6.24 -0.31
C GLU A 143 -21.79 -7.46 -0.23
N GLY A 144 -21.04 -7.56 0.86
CA GLY A 144 -20.10 -8.67 1.08
C GLY A 144 -18.71 -8.46 0.50
N VAL A 145 -18.49 -7.49 -0.40
CA VAL A 145 -17.14 -7.17 -0.89
C VAL A 145 -16.30 -6.58 0.24
N ARG A 146 -15.09 -7.11 0.40
CA ARG A 146 -14.16 -6.73 1.47
C ARG A 146 -12.89 -6.04 0.98
N MET A 147 -12.52 -6.27 -0.28
CA MET A 147 -11.33 -5.70 -0.90
C MET A 147 -11.67 -5.12 -2.27
N GLY A 148 -11.44 -3.82 -2.46
CA GLY A 148 -11.62 -3.13 -3.72
C GLY A 148 -10.38 -3.21 -4.62
N SER A 149 -10.35 -2.38 -5.67
CA SER A 149 -9.21 -2.27 -6.57
C SER A 149 -8.05 -1.45 -5.99
N LEU A 150 -6.90 -1.56 -6.62
CA LEU A 150 -5.82 -0.58 -6.48
C LEU A 150 -6.24 0.79 -7.04
N ALA A 151 -5.45 1.82 -6.75
CA ALA A 151 -5.72 3.19 -7.18
C ALA A 151 -5.77 3.35 -8.70
N GLY A 152 -5.07 2.50 -9.45
CA GLY A 152 -5.11 2.53 -10.92
C GLY A 152 -4.20 1.49 -11.57
N ASN A 153 -4.32 1.37 -12.89
CA ASN A 153 -3.55 0.40 -13.69
C ASN A 153 -2.03 0.54 -13.57
N PRO A 154 -1.42 1.73 -13.49
CA PRO A 154 0.02 1.82 -13.27
C PRO A 154 0.46 1.11 -11.99
N GLN A 155 -0.35 1.20 -10.93
CA GLN A 155 -0.11 0.52 -9.67
C GLN A 155 -0.26 -1.01 -9.78
N LEU A 156 -1.27 -1.46 -10.55
CA LEU A 156 -1.46 -2.88 -10.82
C LEU A 156 -0.24 -3.48 -11.54
N VAL A 157 0.28 -2.79 -12.55
CA VAL A 157 1.47 -3.23 -13.29
C VAL A 157 2.67 -3.32 -12.34
N GLU A 158 2.96 -2.24 -11.59
CA GLU A 158 4.10 -2.21 -10.66
C GLU A 158 4.01 -3.31 -9.60
N VAL A 159 2.85 -3.49 -8.96
CA VAL A 159 2.67 -4.53 -7.93
C VAL A 159 2.80 -5.93 -8.54
N SER A 160 2.25 -6.17 -9.73
CA SER A 160 2.37 -7.48 -10.40
C SER A 160 3.83 -7.80 -10.76
N GLU A 161 4.60 -6.81 -11.22
CA GLU A 161 6.04 -6.96 -11.46
C GLU A 161 6.79 -7.35 -10.18
N ARG A 162 6.48 -6.69 -9.04
CA ARG A 162 7.10 -7.02 -7.74
C ARG A 162 6.70 -8.40 -7.24
N VAL A 163 5.45 -8.81 -7.42
CA VAL A 163 5.01 -10.18 -7.08
C VAL A 163 5.81 -11.21 -7.88
N ASN A 164 5.98 -11.00 -9.19
CA ASN A 164 6.75 -11.91 -10.04
C ASN A 164 8.24 -11.94 -9.65
N GLU A 165 8.83 -10.79 -9.36
CA GLU A 165 10.23 -10.69 -8.89
C GLU A 165 10.45 -11.45 -7.57
N LEU A 166 9.54 -11.29 -6.60
CA LEU A 166 9.62 -12.03 -5.34
C LEU A 166 9.42 -13.54 -5.53
N ALA A 167 8.54 -13.94 -6.45
CA ALA A 167 8.26 -15.35 -6.75
C ALA A 167 9.48 -16.09 -7.33
N GLU A 168 10.48 -15.39 -7.87
CA GLU A 168 11.73 -16.02 -8.33
C GLU A 168 12.56 -16.61 -7.16
N SER A 169 12.40 -16.09 -5.95
CA SER A 169 13.20 -16.47 -4.79
C SER A 169 12.40 -16.93 -3.58
N GLN A 170 11.10 -16.73 -3.56
CA GLN A 170 10.20 -17.04 -2.44
C GLN A 170 9.01 -17.86 -2.89
N ASN A 171 8.40 -18.61 -1.97
CA ASN A 171 7.24 -19.43 -2.25
C ASN A 171 5.95 -18.63 -2.02
N ILE A 172 5.05 -18.61 -3.01
CA ILE A 172 3.69 -18.10 -2.81
C ILE A 172 2.90 -19.15 -2.02
N ILE A 173 2.41 -18.78 -0.85
CA ILE A 173 1.59 -19.62 0.03
C ILE A 173 0.11 -19.41 -0.26
N TYR A 174 -0.28 -18.18 -0.60
CA TYR A 174 -1.65 -17.83 -0.92
C TYR A 174 -1.71 -16.75 -2.00
N GLY A 175 -2.72 -16.86 -2.87
CA GLY A 175 -3.02 -15.91 -3.93
C GLY A 175 -2.41 -16.30 -5.27
N ASP A 176 -3.08 -15.87 -6.35
CA ASP A 176 -2.69 -16.11 -7.73
C ASP A 176 -3.12 -14.90 -8.56
N LEU A 177 -2.20 -14.27 -9.27
CA LEU A 177 -2.47 -13.07 -10.07
C LEU A 177 -3.44 -13.33 -11.24
N GLU A 178 -3.49 -14.56 -11.74
CA GLU A 178 -4.29 -14.93 -12.90
C GLU A 178 -5.66 -15.50 -12.49
N HIS A 179 -5.70 -16.29 -11.41
CA HIS A 179 -6.87 -17.05 -11.01
C HIS A 179 -7.51 -16.51 -9.73
N PHE A 180 -8.35 -15.48 -9.88
CA PHE A 180 -9.20 -14.96 -8.81
C PHE A 180 -10.47 -14.36 -9.38
N ASP A 181 -11.53 -14.32 -8.58
CA ASP A 181 -12.84 -13.79 -8.94
C ASP A 181 -13.01 -12.33 -8.51
N VAL A 182 -13.78 -11.57 -9.30
CA VAL A 182 -14.14 -10.20 -9.00
C VAL A 182 -15.67 -10.06 -9.00
N VAL A 183 -16.23 -9.62 -7.88
CA VAL A 183 -17.68 -9.48 -7.70
C VAL A 183 -18.14 -8.07 -8.08
N GLY A 184 -19.19 -7.99 -8.89
CA GLY A 184 -19.86 -6.72 -9.23
C GLY A 184 -19.07 -5.80 -10.16
N ALA A 185 -17.93 -6.24 -10.70
CA ALA A 185 -17.09 -5.47 -11.61
C ALA A 185 -16.45 -6.35 -12.68
N ASP A 186 -15.95 -5.73 -13.76
CA ASP A 186 -15.18 -6.40 -14.79
C ASP A 186 -13.70 -6.41 -14.40
N LYS A 187 -13.16 -7.60 -14.14
CA LYS A 187 -11.74 -7.81 -13.78
C LYS A 187 -10.77 -7.13 -14.74
N ASN A 188 -11.09 -7.10 -16.03
CA ASN A 188 -10.19 -6.59 -17.06
C ASN A 188 -10.26 -5.06 -17.24
N LYS A 189 -11.22 -4.40 -16.60
CA LYS A 189 -11.40 -2.94 -16.66
C LYS A 189 -10.98 -2.22 -15.39
N GLY A 190 -10.84 -2.97 -14.29
CA GLY A 190 -10.40 -2.44 -13.01
C GLY A 190 -8.99 -2.89 -12.64
N ALA A 191 -8.33 -2.14 -11.75
CA ALA A 191 -7.02 -2.49 -11.22
C ALA A 191 -7.16 -3.48 -10.04
N PHE A 192 -7.82 -4.62 -10.26
CA PHE A 192 -8.03 -5.63 -9.23
C PHE A 192 -6.81 -6.55 -9.10
N ILE A 193 -6.47 -6.88 -7.86
CA ILE A 193 -5.41 -7.83 -7.52
C ILE A 193 -5.84 -8.60 -6.25
N PRO A 194 -5.55 -9.90 -6.14
CA PRO A 194 -5.80 -10.64 -4.92
C PRO A 194 -4.73 -10.34 -3.87
N PRO A 195 -4.99 -10.60 -2.58
CA PRO A 195 -3.93 -10.60 -1.59
C PRO A 195 -2.96 -11.74 -1.89
N ILE A 196 -1.66 -11.46 -1.84
CA ILE A 196 -0.59 -12.44 -2.06
C ILE A 196 0.19 -12.61 -0.76
N LEU A 197 0.39 -13.86 -0.34
CA LEU A 197 1.18 -14.22 0.83
C LEU A 197 2.40 -15.04 0.38
N PHE A 198 3.58 -14.52 0.67
CA PHE A 198 4.85 -15.21 0.44
C PHE A 198 5.39 -15.85 1.72
N PHE A 199 6.17 -16.90 1.54
CA PHE A 199 7.01 -17.45 2.59
C PHE A 199 8.48 -17.31 2.21
N ASN A 200 9.24 -16.69 3.11
CA ASN A 200 10.69 -16.57 3.00
C ASN A 200 11.34 -17.39 4.11
N ASP A 201 12.02 -18.47 3.72
CA ASP A 201 12.73 -19.39 4.62
C ASP A 201 14.17 -18.94 4.95
N GLU A 202 14.68 -17.95 4.21
CA GLU A 202 16.02 -17.41 4.39
C GLU A 202 16.02 -15.88 4.50
N PRO A 203 15.37 -15.29 5.52
CA PRO A 203 15.09 -13.86 5.59
C PRO A 203 16.34 -12.97 5.68
N PHE A 204 17.50 -13.53 5.96
CA PHE A 204 18.78 -12.81 5.98
C PHE A 204 19.60 -12.94 4.68
N LYS A 205 19.15 -13.76 3.73
CA LYS A 205 19.85 -14.00 2.46
C LYS A 205 19.05 -13.57 1.25
N LYS A 206 17.72 -13.65 1.33
CA LYS A 206 16.81 -13.30 0.25
C LYS A 206 16.17 -11.95 0.52
N MET A 207 16.04 -11.16 -0.54
CA MET A 207 15.34 -9.89 -0.49
C MET A 207 13.85 -10.12 -0.19
N ASP A 208 13.27 -9.24 0.58
CA ASP A 208 11.85 -9.18 0.92
C ASP A 208 11.24 -7.81 0.58
#